data_9b2776dc756de4200cdc5a1a2590ef53
#
_entry.id   9b2776dc756de4200cdc5a1a2590ef53
#
_cell.length_a   1.000
_cell.length_b   1.000
_cell.length_c   1.000
_cell.angle_alpha   90.00
_cell.angle_beta   90.00
_cell.angle_gamma   90.00
#
_symmetry.space_group_name_H-M   'P 1'
#
loop_
_entity.id
_entity.type
_entity.pdbx_description
1 polymer ?
#
loop_
_entity_poly.entity_id
_entity_poly.type
_entity_poly.pdbx_seq_one_letter_code
_entity_poly.pdbx_strand_id
1 'polypeptide(L)'
;LFPYTTLFRSWNKALNDIRIESSDPKVMVNFYTALYHTMIAPYAYQDVDGRYLGMDKKVHRAEPGYVNYSVFSLWDTFRALHPLMTIIQPKRAADWGKVLVQGYKEGGILPKWPLASSYTGCMVGYPAVSVLADLVTKDLAEGDLNVWAEAGARSSVYRNDLAEKFKGTRELDLITRHPYYKEKYGFVPADSVPESVSWGLEMAYYDWCISQIAAKAGNTELAKEYAVKAEYYKRYLDPETKMMRGVMGDGSFRTPFNPRYSSHMKSDYTEGNAFQWSFFAPHDMDNFISTIGGKKELETRLDTLFTTSSQVDGEEASGDITGLIGQYAHGNEPSHHMAYLYNWTDSPWKGQERLDQIMQNFYTNAPDGIIGNEDCGQMSAWYVMSALGFYQIAPGIPVYTLGRPMIDKALIHVKGGIFEILVKNNSAVNKYIKEVKLNGKILDTLFISHTDIIKGGKLEFIMTDQPVK
;
A
#
# COMPACT_ATOMS: atom_id res chain seq x y z
N LEU A 1 22.19 30.56 10.27
CA LEU A 1 21.65 29.87 11.43
C LEU A 1 20.15 30.11 11.46
N PHE A 2 19.35 29.11 11.05
CA PHE A 2 17.91 29.18 11.26
C PHE A 2 17.68 29.20 12.79
N PRO A 3 16.86 30.13 13.30
CA PRO A 3 16.52 30.09 14.70
C PRO A 3 15.88 28.77 15.06
N TYR A 4 16.32 28.11 16.11
CA TYR A 4 15.77 26.86 16.65
C TYR A 4 14.22 26.89 16.75
N THR A 5 13.68 28.06 17.09
CA THR A 5 12.24 28.34 17.14
C THR A 5 11.53 28.23 15.80
N THR A 6 12.18 28.49 14.66
CA THR A 6 11.57 28.38 13.33
C THR A 6 11.41 26.91 12.94
N LEU A 7 12.44 26.08 13.18
CA LEU A 7 12.37 24.64 12.95
C LEU A 7 11.29 23.98 13.81
N PHE A 8 11.26 24.30 15.11
CA PHE A 8 10.24 23.82 16.03
C PHE A 8 8.82 24.19 15.56
N ARG A 9 8.60 25.45 15.13
CA ARG A 9 7.30 25.90 14.63
C ARG A 9 6.89 25.19 13.35
N SER A 10 7.83 24.91 12.44
CA SER A 10 7.56 24.21 11.20
C SER A 10 7.09 22.77 11.45
N TRP A 11 7.80 22.04 12.32
CA TRP A 11 7.40 20.69 12.71
C TRP A 11 6.08 20.68 13.48
N ASN A 12 5.92 21.60 14.44
CA ASN A 12 4.66 21.72 15.17
C ASN A 12 3.47 22.01 14.23
N LYS A 13 3.67 22.82 13.18
CA LYS A 13 2.64 23.06 12.17
C LYS A 13 2.30 21.79 11.40
N ALA A 14 3.31 21.06 10.92
CA ALA A 14 3.10 19.84 10.14
C ALA A 14 2.42 18.73 10.96
N LEU A 15 2.87 18.51 12.20
CA LEU A 15 2.28 17.51 13.08
C LEU A 15 0.85 17.87 13.54
N ASN A 16 0.47 19.14 13.49
CA ASN A 16 -0.88 19.60 13.81
C ASN A 16 -1.91 19.34 12.70
N ASP A 17 -1.54 18.75 11.55
CA ASP A 17 -2.52 18.30 10.57
C ASP A 17 -3.46 17.25 11.16
N ILE A 18 -2.97 16.48 12.15
CA ILE A 18 -3.77 15.59 12.98
C ILE A 18 -3.51 15.90 14.45
N ARG A 19 -4.56 16.21 15.20
CA ARG A 19 -4.51 16.33 16.66
C ARG A 19 -5.26 15.18 17.28
N ILE A 20 -4.62 14.45 18.19
CA ILE A 20 -5.25 13.35 18.90
C ILE A 20 -5.33 13.61 20.40
N GLU A 21 -6.30 12.95 21.03
CA GLU A 21 -6.40 12.77 22.47
C GLU A 21 -6.42 11.26 22.75
N SER A 22 -5.71 10.82 23.77
CA SER A 22 -5.74 9.43 24.25
C SER A 22 -5.52 9.40 25.74
N SER A 23 -6.28 8.57 26.44
CA SER A 23 -6.10 8.24 27.85
C SER A 23 -4.86 7.39 28.11
N ASP A 24 -4.31 6.72 27.06
CA ASP A 24 -3.03 6.01 27.12
C ASP A 24 -1.88 6.90 26.60
N PRO A 25 -0.93 7.32 27.48
CA PRO A 25 0.21 8.15 27.07
C PRO A 25 1.13 7.48 26.05
N LYS A 26 1.18 6.13 26.00
CA LYS A 26 1.98 5.39 25.01
C LYS A 26 1.44 5.60 23.60
N VAL A 27 0.12 5.59 23.46
CA VAL A 27 -0.55 5.85 22.18
C VAL A 27 -0.19 7.25 21.67
N MET A 28 -0.16 8.27 22.57
CA MET A 28 0.24 9.63 22.21
C MET A 28 1.65 9.69 21.66
N VAL A 29 2.60 9.06 22.34
CA VAL A 29 4.01 9.05 21.92
C VAL A 29 4.16 8.30 20.59
N ASN A 30 3.65 7.07 20.49
CA ASN A 30 3.75 6.25 19.28
C ASN A 30 3.11 6.94 18.09
N PHE A 31 1.93 7.57 18.27
CA PHE A 31 1.22 8.23 17.20
C PHE A 31 2.01 9.42 16.61
N TYR A 32 2.49 10.32 17.46
CA TYR A 32 3.23 11.49 16.96
C TYR A 32 4.63 11.14 16.46
N THR A 33 5.27 10.11 17.01
CA THR A 33 6.52 9.55 16.46
C THR A 33 6.27 8.97 15.07
N ALA A 34 5.23 8.15 14.91
CA ALA A 34 4.84 7.60 13.62
C ALA A 34 4.47 8.71 12.61
N LEU A 35 3.65 9.69 13.02
CA LEU A 35 3.30 10.82 12.17
C LEU A 35 4.54 11.64 11.73
N TYR A 36 5.52 11.81 12.61
CA TYR A 36 6.79 12.43 12.27
C TYR A 36 7.55 11.61 11.21
N HIS A 37 7.65 10.29 11.37
CA HIS A 37 8.33 9.40 10.42
C HIS A 37 7.69 9.47 9.03
N THR A 38 6.36 9.61 8.91
CA THR A 38 5.68 9.75 7.62
C THR A 38 6.07 11.01 6.83
N MET A 39 6.76 11.95 7.46
CA MET A 39 7.15 13.22 6.85
C MET A 39 8.66 13.34 6.57
N ILE A 40 9.46 12.30 6.88
CA ILE A 40 10.91 12.29 6.67
C ILE A 40 11.24 12.01 5.21
N ALA A 41 10.59 11.01 4.61
CA ALA A 41 10.76 10.63 3.20
C ALA A 41 9.37 10.49 2.54
N PRO A 42 9.25 10.76 1.23
CA PRO A 42 10.23 11.38 0.32
C PRO A 42 10.60 12.82 0.71
N TYR A 43 11.82 13.23 0.43
CA TYR A 43 12.29 14.58 0.73
C TYR A 43 12.52 15.43 -0.53
N ALA A 44 12.51 16.76 -0.36
CA ALA A 44 12.75 17.69 -1.46
C ALA A 44 14.13 17.45 -2.08
N TYR A 45 14.15 17.24 -3.39
CA TYR A 45 15.35 16.97 -4.19
C TYR A 45 15.49 18.03 -5.28
N GLN A 46 15.79 19.24 -4.86
CA GLN A 46 16.07 20.38 -5.73
C GLN A 46 16.86 21.45 -4.98
N ASP A 47 17.58 22.26 -5.72
CA ASP A 47 18.24 23.46 -5.21
C ASP A 47 17.23 24.57 -4.85
N VAL A 48 17.67 25.59 -4.11
CA VAL A 48 16.82 26.73 -3.72
C VAL A 48 16.24 27.52 -4.89
N ASP A 49 16.89 27.46 -6.03
CA ASP A 49 16.43 28.10 -7.28
C ASP A 49 15.56 27.16 -8.16
N GLY A 50 15.20 25.97 -7.64
CA GLY A 50 14.36 24.98 -8.30
C GLY A 50 15.10 24.05 -9.26
N ARG A 51 16.44 24.13 -9.40
CA ARG A 51 17.20 23.18 -10.25
C ARG A 51 17.33 21.83 -9.56
N TYR A 52 17.25 20.75 -10.37
CA TYR A 52 17.48 19.38 -9.92
C TYR A 52 18.11 18.55 -11.06
N LEU A 53 18.76 17.45 -10.70
CA LEU A 53 19.28 16.47 -11.65
C LEU A 53 18.17 15.45 -11.96
N GLY A 54 17.75 15.38 -13.23
CA GLY A 54 16.68 14.46 -13.66
C GLY A 54 17.13 13.02 -13.84
N MET A 55 16.18 12.12 -14.10
CA MET A 55 16.43 10.70 -14.37
C MET A 55 17.24 10.47 -15.67
N ASP A 56 17.26 11.45 -16.56
CA ASP A 56 18.09 11.49 -17.78
C ASP A 56 19.51 12.03 -17.55
N LYS A 57 19.87 12.29 -16.29
CA LYS A 57 21.16 12.86 -15.86
C LYS A 57 21.40 14.28 -16.39
N LYS A 58 20.34 15.02 -16.76
CA LYS A 58 20.41 16.43 -17.12
C LYS A 58 19.86 17.31 -16.01
N VAL A 59 20.33 18.56 -16.00
CA VAL A 59 19.80 19.57 -15.07
C VAL A 59 18.48 20.09 -15.61
N HIS A 60 17.44 19.95 -14.83
CA HIS A 60 16.10 20.49 -15.05
C HIS A 60 15.79 21.60 -14.04
N ARG A 61 14.67 22.27 -14.21
CA ARG A 61 14.14 23.25 -13.27
C ARG A 61 12.68 22.95 -13.00
N ALA A 62 12.33 22.79 -11.73
CA ALA A 62 10.95 22.66 -11.30
C ALA A 62 10.15 23.94 -11.63
N GLU A 63 8.91 23.77 -12.07
CA GLU A 63 8.01 24.89 -12.32
C GLU A 63 7.68 25.65 -11.02
N PRO A 64 7.35 26.95 -11.09
CA PRO A 64 6.97 27.71 -9.89
C PRO A 64 5.80 27.05 -9.13
N GLY A 65 5.97 26.87 -7.82
CA GLY A 65 4.96 26.24 -6.94
C GLY A 65 4.97 24.72 -6.94
N TYR A 66 5.89 24.09 -7.66
CA TYR A 66 6.15 22.65 -7.70
C TYR A 66 7.44 22.35 -6.94
N VAL A 67 7.44 21.31 -6.15
CA VAL A 67 8.63 20.79 -5.47
C VAL A 67 8.96 19.42 -6.04
N ASN A 68 10.20 19.26 -6.50
CA ASN A 68 10.70 17.95 -6.91
C ASN A 68 11.16 17.15 -5.69
N TYR A 69 10.79 15.88 -5.64
CA TYR A 69 11.08 14.96 -4.53
C TYR A 69 11.84 13.72 -5.02
N SER A 70 12.54 13.07 -4.12
CA SER A 70 13.19 11.78 -4.35
C SER A 70 13.19 10.92 -3.09
N VAL A 71 13.67 9.68 -3.23
CA VAL A 71 13.67 8.62 -2.23
C VAL A 71 12.24 8.17 -1.93
N PHE A 72 11.70 7.44 -2.91
CA PHE A 72 10.42 6.78 -2.80
C PHE A 72 10.62 5.27 -2.71
N SER A 73 10.12 4.63 -1.67
CA SER A 73 9.96 3.19 -1.57
C SER A 73 8.54 2.81 -2.02
N LEU A 74 8.27 2.92 -3.34
CA LEU A 74 6.90 2.91 -3.85
C LEU A 74 6.17 1.58 -3.66
N TRP A 75 6.89 0.44 -3.68
CA TRP A 75 6.31 -0.87 -3.44
C TRP A 75 5.69 -0.98 -2.05
N ASP A 76 6.26 -0.29 -1.08
CA ASP A 76 5.81 -0.24 0.30
C ASP A 76 4.79 0.88 0.49
N THR A 77 5.17 2.10 0.15
CA THR A 77 4.46 3.33 0.53
C THR A 77 3.13 3.55 -0.18
N PHE A 78 2.86 2.86 -1.31
CA PHE A 78 1.54 2.94 -1.93
C PHE A 78 0.43 2.43 -1.02
N ARG A 79 0.77 1.54 -0.06
CA ARG A 79 -0.19 0.81 0.78
C ARG A 79 -0.78 1.64 1.92
N ALA A 80 -0.02 2.62 2.48
CA ALA A 80 -0.53 3.50 3.54
C ALA A 80 -0.03 4.94 3.46
N LEU A 81 1.28 5.19 3.21
CA LEU A 81 1.83 6.54 3.24
C LEU A 81 1.15 7.45 2.21
N HIS A 82 1.11 7.03 0.94
CA HIS A 82 0.47 7.82 -0.11
C HIS A 82 -1.03 8.03 0.16
N PRO A 83 -1.83 7.01 0.51
CA PRO A 83 -3.21 7.19 0.95
C PRO A 83 -3.40 8.19 2.10
N LEU A 84 -2.57 8.11 3.15
CA LEU A 84 -2.59 9.06 4.28
C LEU A 84 -2.35 10.49 3.78
N MET A 85 -1.32 10.70 2.95
CA MET A 85 -0.96 12.01 2.45
C MET A 85 -2.05 12.63 1.55
N THR A 86 -2.86 11.83 0.87
CA THR A 86 -4.03 12.37 0.13
C THR A 86 -5.07 13.02 1.06
N ILE A 87 -5.09 12.67 2.34
CA ILE A 87 -5.98 13.24 3.35
C ILE A 87 -5.35 14.48 3.99
N ILE A 88 -4.12 14.34 4.52
CA ILE A 88 -3.51 15.35 5.41
C ILE A 88 -2.61 16.36 4.68
N GLN A 89 -2.02 15.97 3.54
CA GLN A 89 -1.09 16.79 2.75
C GLN A 89 -1.40 16.69 1.25
N PRO A 90 -2.65 16.98 0.79
CA PRO A 90 -3.07 16.71 -0.59
C PRO A 90 -2.23 17.42 -1.65
N LYS A 91 -1.71 18.63 -1.35
CA LYS A 91 -0.79 19.35 -2.25
C LYS A 91 0.52 18.58 -2.44
N ARG A 92 1.11 18.07 -1.34
CA ARG A 92 2.34 17.27 -1.40
C ARG A 92 2.11 15.96 -2.13
N ALA A 93 0.99 15.30 -1.88
CA ALA A 93 0.60 14.08 -2.61
C ALA A 93 0.49 14.34 -4.12
N ALA A 94 -0.14 15.45 -4.53
CA ALA A 94 -0.22 15.86 -5.94
C ALA A 94 1.18 16.15 -6.54
N ASP A 95 2.06 16.82 -5.81
CA ASP A 95 3.45 17.05 -6.24
C ASP A 95 4.20 15.74 -6.44
N TRP A 96 4.02 14.76 -5.54
CA TRP A 96 4.61 13.43 -5.71
C TRP A 96 4.14 12.73 -6.99
N GLY A 97 2.84 12.80 -7.32
CA GLY A 97 2.33 12.27 -8.58
C GLY A 97 2.99 12.92 -9.80
N LYS A 98 3.17 14.24 -9.78
CA LYS A 98 3.89 14.96 -10.85
C LYS A 98 5.35 14.52 -10.97
N VAL A 99 6.05 14.32 -9.84
CA VAL A 99 7.43 13.83 -9.81
C VAL A 99 7.55 12.48 -10.48
N LEU A 100 6.63 11.54 -10.19
CA LEU A 100 6.64 10.21 -10.78
C LEU A 100 6.45 10.27 -12.31
N VAL A 101 5.50 11.08 -12.78
CA VAL A 101 5.26 11.27 -14.22
C VAL A 101 6.42 12.02 -14.88
N GLN A 102 7.03 12.99 -14.19
CA GLN A 102 8.20 13.68 -14.69
C GLN A 102 9.40 12.72 -14.81
N GLY A 103 9.60 11.83 -13.84
CA GLY A 103 10.60 10.75 -13.92
C GLY A 103 10.40 9.85 -15.15
N TYR A 104 9.15 9.52 -15.49
CA TYR A 104 8.83 8.82 -16.73
C TYR A 104 9.23 9.63 -17.98
N LYS A 105 8.90 10.91 -18.04
CA LYS A 105 9.27 11.78 -19.20
C LYS A 105 10.78 11.88 -19.40
N GLU A 106 11.54 11.91 -18.34
CA GLU A 106 13.00 12.01 -18.35
C GLU A 106 13.68 10.67 -18.64
N GLY A 107 13.27 9.62 -17.92
CA GLY A 107 13.91 8.30 -17.98
C GLY A 107 13.30 7.32 -18.96
N GLY A 108 12.04 7.52 -19.35
CA GLY A 108 11.28 6.65 -20.26
C GLY A 108 10.51 5.52 -19.61
N ILE A 109 10.55 5.40 -18.28
CA ILE A 109 9.82 4.44 -17.45
C ILE A 109 9.49 5.07 -16.10
N LEU A 110 8.36 4.70 -15.51
CA LEU A 110 8.01 5.14 -14.16
C LEU A 110 9.04 4.64 -13.14
N PRO A 111 9.46 5.48 -12.18
CA PRO A 111 10.35 5.04 -11.12
C PRO A 111 9.64 4.03 -10.21
N LYS A 112 10.42 3.08 -9.69
CA LYS A 112 9.99 2.04 -8.75
C LYS A 112 10.53 2.33 -7.34
N TRP A 113 11.82 2.52 -7.27
CA TRP A 113 12.56 2.92 -6.06
C TRP A 113 13.66 3.93 -6.45
N PRO A 114 13.32 5.21 -6.75
CA PRO A 114 14.31 6.19 -7.14
C PRO A 114 15.14 6.67 -5.94
N LEU A 115 16.46 6.67 -6.10
CA LEU A 115 17.40 7.26 -5.17
C LEU A 115 18.11 8.44 -5.84
N ALA A 116 17.82 9.65 -5.39
CA ALA A 116 18.21 10.88 -6.07
C ALA A 116 17.73 10.86 -7.54
N SER A 117 18.62 10.98 -8.50
CA SER A 117 18.33 10.91 -9.95
C SER A 117 18.58 9.54 -10.58
N SER A 118 18.58 8.45 -9.80
CA SER A 118 18.88 7.11 -10.31
C SER A 118 17.76 6.14 -10.02
N TYR A 119 17.48 5.25 -10.98
CA TYR A 119 16.71 4.05 -10.78
C TYR A 119 17.57 3.01 -10.05
N THR A 120 17.05 2.41 -8.99
CA THR A 120 17.74 1.33 -8.28
C THR A 120 17.39 -0.06 -8.83
N GLY A 121 16.25 -0.19 -9.51
CA GLY A 121 15.71 -1.47 -9.91
C GLY A 121 15.13 -2.30 -8.77
N CYS A 122 15.21 -1.80 -7.53
CA CYS A 122 14.76 -2.48 -6.33
C CYS A 122 13.25 -2.78 -6.37
N MET A 123 12.82 -3.90 -5.78
CA MET A 123 11.46 -4.38 -5.62
C MET A 123 10.74 -4.78 -6.93
N VAL A 124 9.50 -5.25 -6.78
CA VAL A 124 8.73 -5.88 -7.86
C VAL A 124 7.75 -4.91 -8.54
N GLY A 125 7.33 -5.25 -9.75
CA GLY A 125 6.27 -4.56 -10.46
C GLY A 125 6.59 -3.12 -10.91
N TYR A 126 5.55 -2.30 -10.99
CA TYR A 126 5.57 -0.87 -11.33
C TYR A 126 4.63 -0.06 -10.42
N PRO A 127 4.91 -0.05 -9.10
CA PRO A 127 4.00 0.42 -8.06
C PRO A 127 3.61 1.90 -8.15
N ALA A 128 4.38 2.71 -8.88
CA ALA A 128 4.02 4.11 -9.11
C ALA A 128 2.60 4.30 -9.65
N VAL A 129 2.10 3.33 -10.47
CA VAL A 129 0.76 3.44 -11.04
C VAL A 129 -0.35 3.38 -9.99
N SER A 130 -0.14 2.70 -8.86
CA SER A 130 -1.14 2.66 -7.79
C SER A 130 -1.26 4.01 -7.10
N VAL A 131 -0.13 4.71 -6.90
CA VAL A 131 -0.10 6.08 -6.40
C VAL A 131 -0.81 7.02 -7.37
N LEU A 132 -0.51 6.90 -8.67
CA LEU A 132 -1.14 7.70 -9.71
C LEU A 132 -2.65 7.46 -9.80
N ALA A 133 -3.09 6.20 -9.74
CA ALA A 133 -4.51 5.83 -9.76
C ALA A 133 -5.26 6.38 -8.53
N ASP A 134 -4.66 6.32 -7.36
CA ASP A 134 -5.25 6.85 -6.13
C ASP A 134 -5.43 8.38 -6.20
N LEU A 135 -4.44 9.10 -6.72
CA LEU A 135 -4.55 10.53 -6.97
C LEU A 135 -5.63 10.88 -7.99
N VAL A 136 -5.73 10.10 -9.07
CA VAL A 136 -6.74 10.29 -10.13
C VAL A 136 -8.15 10.06 -9.61
N THR A 137 -8.38 9.00 -8.86
CA THR A 137 -9.71 8.65 -8.34
C THR A 137 -10.16 9.54 -7.18
N LYS A 138 -9.22 10.21 -6.53
CA LYS A 138 -9.45 11.22 -5.47
C LYS A 138 -9.49 12.66 -5.98
N ASP A 139 -9.45 12.87 -7.31
CA ASP A 139 -9.44 14.18 -7.97
C ASP A 139 -8.27 15.10 -7.49
N LEU A 140 -7.11 14.50 -7.23
CA LEU A 140 -5.87 15.17 -6.84
C LEU A 140 -4.81 15.20 -7.96
N ALA A 141 -5.04 14.48 -9.05
CA ALA A 141 -4.14 14.47 -10.19
C ALA A 141 -4.19 15.81 -10.95
N GLU A 142 -3.02 16.31 -11.32
CA GLU A 142 -2.88 17.54 -12.09
C GLU A 142 -2.15 17.27 -13.41
N GLY A 143 -2.64 17.88 -14.51
CA GLY A 143 -2.08 17.75 -15.84
C GLY A 143 -2.87 16.81 -16.75
N ASP A 144 -2.24 16.35 -17.85
CA ASP A 144 -2.87 15.49 -18.85
C ASP A 144 -2.87 14.03 -18.40
N LEU A 145 -4.06 13.51 -18.06
CA LEU A 145 -4.23 12.12 -17.62
C LEU A 145 -3.91 11.07 -18.70
N ASN A 146 -3.90 11.45 -20.00
CA ASN A 146 -3.45 10.54 -21.04
C ASN A 146 -1.95 10.25 -20.92
N VAL A 147 -1.14 11.26 -20.53
CA VAL A 147 0.28 11.06 -20.24
C VAL A 147 0.47 10.17 -19.02
N TRP A 148 -0.38 10.27 -18.00
CA TRP A 148 -0.33 9.40 -16.81
C TRP A 148 -0.66 7.95 -17.17
N ALA A 149 -1.71 7.74 -17.99
CA ALA A 149 -2.08 6.41 -18.48
C ALA A 149 -0.99 5.81 -19.38
N GLU A 150 -0.41 6.60 -20.29
CA GLU A 150 0.70 6.18 -21.14
C GLU A 150 1.92 5.78 -20.29
N ALA A 151 2.28 6.57 -19.27
CA ALA A 151 3.40 6.28 -18.40
C ALA A 151 3.23 4.91 -17.71
N GLY A 152 2.01 4.60 -17.22
CA GLY A 152 1.67 3.29 -16.69
C GLY A 152 1.80 2.19 -17.74
N ALA A 153 1.14 2.33 -18.86
CA ALA A 153 1.13 1.36 -19.95
C ALA A 153 2.55 1.05 -20.49
N ARG A 154 3.37 2.09 -20.67
CA ARG A 154 4.77 1.94 -21.10
C ARG A 154 5.66 1.27 -20.06
N SER A 155 5.30 1.38 -18.77
CA SER A 155 6.05 0.76 -17.67
C SER A 155 5.61 -0.68 -17.39
N SER A 156 4.46 -1.10 -17.89
CA SER A 156 3.88 -2.42 -17.66
C SER A 156 4.33 -3.50 -18.66
N VAL A 157 5.11 -3.12 -19.68
CA VAL A 157 5.60 -4.01 -20.75
C VAL A 157 7.12 -4.08 -20.74
N TYR A 158 7.68 -5.15 -21.32
CA TYR A 158 9.13 -5.27 -21.46
C TYR A 158 9.67 -4.21 -22.46
N ARG A 159 10.65 -3.43 -22.04
CA ARG A 159 11.23 -2.31 -22.76
C ARG A 159 12.62 -2.66 -23.31
N ASN A 160 12.62 -3.28 -24.48
CA ASN A 160 13.88 -3.65 -25.16
C ASN A 160 14.77 -2.43 -25.44
N ASP A 161 14.19 -1.28 -25.80
CA ASP A 161 14.90 -0.02 -26.02
C ASP A 161 15.62 0.48 -24.76
N LEU A 162 15.01 0.33 -23.58
CA LEU A 162 15.63 0.68 -22.31
C LEU A 162 16.63 -0.39 -21.84
N ALA A 163 16.39 -1.67 -22.14
CA ALA A 163 17.36 -2.73 -21.85
C ALA A 163 18.69 -2.49 -22.57
N GLU A 164 18.65 -2.08 -23.85
CA GLU A 164 19.86 -1.71 -24.59
C GLU A 164 20.48 -0.41 -24.08
N LYS A 165 19.66 0.62 -23.76
CA LYS A 165 20.14 1.90 -23.20
C LYS A 165 20.86 1.71 -21.85
N PHE A 166 20.37 0.84 -20.99
CA PHE A 166 20.91 0.63 -19.64
C PHE A 166 21.94 -0.50 -19.55
N LYS A 167 22.31 -1.08 -20.69
CA LYS A 167 23.29 -2.17 -20.73
C LYS A 167 24.61 -1.79 -20.07
N GLY A 168 25.02 -2.59 -19.09
CA GLY A 168 26.24 -2.35 -18.31
C GLY A 168 26.10 -1.34 -17.17
N THR A 169 24.89 -0.88 -16.87
CA THR A 169 24.58 -0.04 -15.70
C THR A 169 23.64 -0.76 -14.73
N ARG A 170 23.55 -0.27 -13.48
CA ARG A 170 22.60 -0.81 -12.48
C ARG A 170 21.13 -0.55 -12.84
N GLU A 171 20.86 0.47 -13.63
CA GLU A 171 19.51 0.76 -14.11
C GLU A 171 18.93 -0.38 -14.96
N LEU A 172 19.76 -1.31 -15.47
CA LEU A 172 19.28 -2.49 -16.18
C LEU A 172 18.39 -3.39 -15.29
N ASP A 173 18.61 -3.42 -13.98
CA ASP A 173 17.81 -4.19 -13.02
C ASP A 173 16.34 -3.74 -12.98
N LEU A 174 16.04 -2.52 -13.46
CA LEU A 174 14.67 -2.04 -13.63
C LEU A 174 13.92 -2.79 -14.75
N ILE A 175 14.64 -3.30 -15.77
CA ILE A 175 14.07 -3.91 -16.98
C ILE A 175 14.09 -5.44 -16.85
N THR A 176 13.14 -5.96 -16.09
CA THR A 176 13.00 -7.40 -15.87
C THR A 176 12.18 -8.08 -16.97
N ARG A 177 12.26 -9.42 -17.06
CA ARG A 177 11.50 -10.20 -18.04
C ARG A 177 10.08 -10.56 -17.60
N HIS A 178 9.69 -10.27 -16.37
CA HIS A 178 8.36 -10.58 -15.86
C HIS A 178 7.23 -9.97 -16.71
N PRO A 179 7.28 -8.69 -17.13
CA PRO A 179 6.28 -8.13 -18.03
C PRO A 179 6.23 -8.84 -19.40
N TYR A 180 7.37 -9.28 -19.95
CA TYR A 180 7.40 -10.03 -21.20
C TYR A 180 6.59 -11.34 -21.10
N TYR A 181 6.80 -12.08 -20.01
CA TYR A 181 6.07 -13.34 -19.80
C TYR A 181 4.59 -13.09 -19.54
N LYS A 182 4.24 -12.06 -18.77
CA LYS A 182 2.84 -11.67 -18.56
C LYS A 182 2.13 -11.39 -19.88
N GLU A 183 2.73 -10.62 -20.78
CA GLU A 183 2.14 -10.34 -22.09
C GLU A 183 2.01 -11.59 -22.97
N LYS A 184 2.98 -12.49 -22.90
CA LYS A 184 3.00 -13.69 -23.74
C LYS A 184 2.02 -14.77 -23.29
N TYR A 185 1.89 -15.01 -21.98
CA TYR A 185 1.17 -16.15 -21.43
C TYR A 185 -0.08 -15.77 -20.60
N GLY A 186 -0.24 -14.50 -20.23
CA GLY A 186 -1.23 -14.05 -19.25
C GLY A 186 -0.85 -14.40 -17.80
N PHE A 187 0.40 -14.84 -17.58
CA PHE A 187 1.00 -15.09 -16.27
C PHE A 187 2.53 -15.11 -16.40
N VAL A 188 3.23 -15.15 -15.27
CA VAL A 188 4.68 -15.28 -15.19
C VAL A 188 5.04 -16.72 -14.86
N PRO A 189 5.69 -17.48 -15.78
CA PRO A 189 6.03 -18.89 -15.52
C PRO A 189 7.08 -19.03 -14.41
N ALA A 190 6.77 -19.88 -13.44
CA ALA A 190 7.61 -20.13 -12.28
C ALA A 190 8.94 -20.84 -12.60
N ASP A 191 9.02 -21.53 -13.73
CA ASP A 191 10.23 -22.17 -14.26
C ASP A 191 11.08 -21.27 -15.15
N SER A 192 10.63 -20.05 -15.40
CA SER A 192 11.34 -19.08 -16.26
C SER A 192 12.05 -17.98 -15.49
N VAL A 193 11.43 -17.49 -14.40
CA VAL A 193 11.96 -16.42 -13.55
C VAL A 193 11.52 -16.64 -12.10
N PRO A 194 12.32 -16.21 -11.11
CA PRO A 194 11.92 -16.27 -9.69
C PRO A 194 10.79 -15.29 -9.37
N GLU A 195 10.23 -15.41 -8.17
CA GLU A 195 9.21 -14.49 -7.62
C GLU A 195 7.95 -14.35 -8.50
N SER A 196 7.69 -15.38 -9.30
CA SER A 196 6.70 -15.38 -10.37
C SER A 196 5.28 -15.06 -9.88
N VAL A 197 4.89 -15.54 -8.70
CA VAL A 197 3.57 -15.30 -8.10
C VAL A 197 3.46 -13.86 -7.66
N SER A 198 4.42 -13.36 -6.87
CA SER A 198 4.39 -11.98 -6.37
C SER A 198 4.33 -10.96 -7.50
N TRP A 199 5.20 -11.13 -8.52
CA TRP A 199 5.17 -10.29 -9.70
C TRP A 199 3.83 -10.35 -10.44
N GLY A 200 3.27 -11.54 -10.61
CA GLY A 200 2.01 -11.72 -11.33
C GLY A 200 0.83 -11.08 -10.63
N LEU A 201 0.74 -11.23 -9.32
CA LEU A 201 -0.32 -10.65 -8.49
C LEU A 201 -0.23 -9.12 -8.45
N GLU A 202 0.97 -8.59 -8.21
CA GLU A 202 1.23 -7.14 -8.18
C GLU A 202 0.93 -6.51 -9.56
N MET A 203 1.42 -7.12 -10.65
CA MET A 203 1.16 -6.61 -11.99
C MET A 203 -0.32 -6.60 -12.33
N ALA A 204 -1.11 -7.59 -11.92
CA ALA A 204 -2.55 -7.60 -12.15
C ALA A 204 -3.24 -6.42 -11.44
N TYR A 205 -2.85 -6.11 -10.20
CA TYR A 205 -3.35 -4.93 -9.49
C TYR A 205 -2.89 -3.63 -10.16
N TYR A 206 -1.64 -3.53 -10.58
CA TYR A 206 -1.14 -2.34 -11.28
C TYR A 206 -1.78 -2.14 -12.65
N ASP A 207 -2.07 -3.22 -13.37
CA ASP A 207 -2.83 -3.18 -14.63
C ASP A 207 -4.27 -2.67 -14.40
N TRP A 208 -4.91 -3.09 -13.29
CA TRP A 208 -6.17 -2.49 -12.88
C TRP A 208 -6.03 -0.98 -12.62
N CYS A 209 -4.97 -0.54 -11.94
CA CYS A 209 -4.71 0.88 -11.72
C CYS A 209 -4.57 1.66 -13.04
N ILE A 210 -3.86 1.11 -14.03
CA ILE A 210 -3.76 1.70 -15.38
C ILE A 210 -5.16 1.82 -16.02
N SER A 211 -6.00 0.80 -15.87
CA SER A 211 -7.37 0.84 -16.41
C SER A 211 -8.19 1.99 -15.81
N GLN A 212 -8.04 2.27 -14.50
CA GLN A 212 -8.72 3.37 -13.82
C GLN A 212 -8.24 4.75 -14.32
N ILE A 213 -6.93 4.92 -14.46
CA ILE A 213 -6.35 6.16 -14.99
C ILE A 213 -6.84 6.39 -16.44
N ALA A 214 -6.77 5.36 -17.29
CA ALA A 214 -7.20 5.42 -18.67
C ALA A 214 -8.71 5.74 -18.80
N ALA A 215 -9.55 5.12 -17.99
CA ALA A 215 -10.99 5.39 -17.95
C ALA A 215 -11.29 6.85 -17.59
N LYS A 216 -10.60 7.38 -16.56
CA LYS A 216 -10.76 8.79 -16.15
C LYS A 216 -10.20 9.76 -17.21
N ALA A 217 -9.19 9.37 -17.97
CA ALA A 217 -8.66 10.11 -19.12
C ALA A 217 -9.57 10.06 -20.36
N GLY A 218 -10.63 9.24 -20.37
CA GLY A 218 -11.48 9.03 -21.53
C GLY A 218 -10.91 8.06 -22.58
N ASN A 219 -9.80 7.40 -22.30
CA ASN A 219 -9.18 6.40 -23.18
C ASN A 219 -9.81 5.02 -22.96
N THR A 220 -10.98 4.81 -23.58
CA THR A 220 -11.79 3.59 -23.36
C THR A 220 -11.14 2.32 -23.85
N GLU A 221 -10.35 2.36 -24.90
CA GLU A 221 -9.68 1.16 -25.45
C GLU A 221 -8.58 0.70 -24.50
N LEU A 222 -7.72 1.60 -24.05
CA LEU A 222 -6.68 1.29 -23.06
C LEU A 222 -7.30 0.79 -21.75
N ALA A 223 -8.38 1.43 -21.30
CA ALA A 223 -9.09 1.04 -20.08
C ALA A 223 -9.60 -0.42 -20.16
N LYS A 224 -10.22 -0.82 -21.27
CA LYS A 224 -10.69 -2.19 -21.49
C LYS A 224 -9.53 -3.19 -21.56
N GLU A 225 -8.47 -2.87 -22.30
CA GLU A 225 -7.29 -3.73 -22.41
C GLU A 225 -6.73 -4.06 -21.02
N TYR A 226 -6.51 -3.04 -20.20
CA TYR A 226 -5.92 -3.22 -18.89
C TYR A 226 -6.89 -3.80 -17.85
N ALA A 227 -8.20 -3.62 -18.01
CA ALA A 227 -9.20 -4.32 -17.21
C ALA A 227 -9.14 -5.85 -17.41
N VAL A 228 -8.86 -6.33 -18.63
CA VAL A 228 -8.66 -7.76 -18.89
C VAL A 228 -7.38 -8.27 -18.23
N LYS A 229 -6.27 -7.52 -18.32
CA LYS A 229 -4.99 -7.89 -17.71
C LYS A 229 -5.08 -7.91 -16.17
N ALA A 230 -5.92 -7.08 -15.59
CA ALA A 230 -6.20 -7.05 -14.15
C ALA A 230 -6.76 -8.38 -13.61
N GLU A 231 -7.36 -9.21 -14.45
CA GLU A 231 -7.87 -10.53 -14.07
C GLU A 231 -6.81 -11.64 -14.06
N TYR A 232 -5.58 -11.36 -14.49
CA TYR A 232 -4.54 -12.39 -14.62
C TYR A 232 -4.12 -12.99 -13.28
N TYR A 233 -4.38 -12.33 -12.13
CA TYR A 233 -4.16 -12.90 -10.81
C TYR A 233 -4.87 -14.26 -10.63
N LYS A 234 -6.03 -14.47 -11.29
CA LYS A 234 -6.83 -15.70 -11.22
C LYS A 234 -6.06 -16.93 -11.71
N ARG A 235 -5.04 -16.74 -12.56
CA ARG A 235 -4.18 -17.81 -13.07
C ARG A 235 -3.35 -18.51 -11.99
N TYR A 236 -3.04 -17.78 -10.90
CA TYR A 236 -2.22 -18.31 -9.80
C TYR A 236 -3.05 -19.02 -8.73
N LEU A 237 -4.37 -18.84 -8.72
CA LEU A 237 -5.23 -19.43 -7.70
C LEU A 237 -5.44 -20.91 -7.99
N ASP A 238 -4.79 -21.76 -7.18
CA ASP A 238 -4.98 -23.20 -7.25
C ASP A 238 -6.33 -23.60 -6.65
N PRO A 239 -7.22 -24.26 -7.43
CA PRO A 239 -8.55 -24.65 -6.96
C PRO A 239 -8.54 -25.71 -5.86
N GLU A 240 -7.46 -26.49 -5.72
CA GLU A 240 -7.32 -27.53 -4.70
C GLU A 240 -6.92 -26.93 -3.35
N THR A 241 -5.82 -26.18 -3.32
CA THR A 241 -5.28 -25.61 -2.07
C THR A 241 -5.92 -24.27 -1.71
N LYS A 242 -6.61 -23.62 -2.65
CA LYS A 242 -7.13 -22.24 -2.55
C LYS A 242 -6.04 -21.21 -2.27
N MET A 243 -4.78 -21.50 -2.60
CA MET A 243 -3.64 -20.60 -2.45
C MET A 243 -3.13 -20.14 -3.81
N MET A 244 -2.47 -18.98 -3.82
CA MET A 244 -1.75 -18.49 -5.00
C MET A 244 -0.44 -19.28 -5.12
N ARG A 245 -0.25 -20.00 -6.25
CA ARG A 245 0.88 -20.91 -6.48
C ARG A 245 1.63 -20.57 -7.76
N GLY A 246 2.91 -20.95 -7.81
CA GLY A 246 3.71 -20.87 -9.03
C GLY A 246 3.10 -21.70 -10.16
N VAL A 247 2.90 -21.08 -11.32
CA VAL A 247 2.40 -21.70 -12.55
C VAL A 247 3.57 -21.94 -13.47
N MET A 248 3.76 -23.17 -13.92
CA MET A 248 4.82 -23.57 -14.85
C MET A 248 4.49 -23.15 -16.28
N GLY A 249 5.48 -23.10 -17.16
CA GLY A 249 5.29 -22.69 -18.56
C GLY A 249 4.29 -23.55 -19.36
N ASP A 250 4.01 -24.76 -18.92
CA ASP A 250 2.99 -25.65 -19.46
C ASP A 250 1.58 -25.45 -18.88
N GLY A 251 1.44 -24.52 -17.92
CA GLY A 251 0.19 -24.18 -17.24
C GLY A 251 -0.11 -25.03 -15.99
N SER A 252 0.72 -26.00 -15.64
CA SER A 252 0.57 -26.79 -14.40
C SER A 252 1.05 -25.99 -13.18
N PHE A 253 0.54 -26.32 -11.99
CA PHE A 253 1.07 -25.76 -10.75
C PHE A 253 2.38 -26.43 -10.34
N ARG A 254 3.35 -25.63 -9.85
CA ARG A 254 4.63 -26.14 -9.36
C ARG A 254 4.45 -27.16 -8.24
N THR A 255 5.15 -28.29 -8.33
CA THR A 255 5.19 -29.35 -7.32
C THR A 255 6.65 -29.69 -6.98
N PRO A 256 6.97 -30.10 -5.73
CA PRO A 256 6.08 -30.12 -4.55
C PRO A 256 5.68 -28.73 -4.08
N PHE A 257 4.59 -28.61 -3.33
CA PHE A 257 4.12 -27.35 -2.77
C PHE A 257 4.18 -27.37 -1.24
N ASN A 258 4.91 -26.41 -0.67
CA ASN A 258 4.94 -26.12 0.76
C ASN A 258 4.55 -24.65 0.97
N PRO A 259 3.38 -24.34 1.56
CA PRO A 259 2.90 -22.96 1.69
C PRO A 259 3.73 -22.08 2.63
N ARG A 260 4.59 -22.67 3.48
CA ARG A 260 5.48 -21.95 4.38
C ARG A 260 6.90 -21.78 3.83
N TYR A 261 7.17 -22.32 2.64
CA TYR A 261 8.51 -22.25 2.05
C TYR A 261 8.80 -20.84 1.54
N SER A 262 9.94 -20.31 1.97
CA SER A 262 10.52 -19.07 1.48
C SER A 262 11.99 -19.26 1.15
N SER A 263 12.45 -18.66 0.05
CA SER A 263 13.87 -18.55 -0.28
C SER A 263 14.06 -17.21 -0.99
N HIS A 264 14.85 -16.35 -0.37
CA HIS A 264 15.04 -14.97 -0.81
C HIS A 264 15.50 -14.91 -2.27
N MET A 265 14.76 -14.18 -3.11
CA MET A 265 14.99 -14.01 -4.56
C MET A 265 15.06 -15.32 -5.39
N LYS A 266 14.67 -16.47 -4.83
CA LYS A 266 14.74 -17.77 -5.51
C LYS A 266 13.40 -18.52 -5.53
N SER A 267 12.50 -18.25 -4.57
CA SER A 267 11.17 -18.85 -4.52
C SER A 267 10.20 -18.14 -5.45
N ASP A 268 8.95 -18.58 -5.47
CA ASP A 268 7.87 -17.96 -6.26
C ASP A 268 7.33 -16.66 -5.62
N TYR A 269 7.78 -16.34 -4.41
CA TYR A 269 7.26 -15.24 -3.60
C TYR A 269 8.39 -14.29 -3.19
N THR A 270 8.16 -12.99 -3.43
CA THR A 270 9.05 -11.93 -2.97
C THR A 270 8.90 -11.78 -1.46
N GLU A 271 10.02 -11.89 -0.74
CA GLU A 271 10.10 -11.62 0.70
C GLU A 271 8.95 -12.23 1.51
N GLY A 272 8.52 -13.44 1.10
CA GLY A 272 7.36 -14.07 1.69
C GLY A 272 7.21 -15.53 1.30
N ASN A 273 6.01 -16.04 1.57
CA ASN A 273 5.58 -17.37 1.17
C ASN A 273 4.10 -17.34 0.72
N ALA A 274 3.52 -18.50 0.44
CA ALA A 274 2.16 -18.57 -0.08
C ALA A 274 1.12 -17.96 0.88
N PHE A 275 1.33 -18.01 2.20
CA PHE A 275 0.41 -17.41 3.16
C PHE A 275 0.36 -15.88 3.03
N GLN A 276 1.52 -15.20 2.92
CA GLN A 276 1.57 -13.75 2.83
C GLN A 276 1.10 -13.22 1.46
N TRP A 277 1.09 -14.06 0.41
CA TRP A 277 0.71 -13.61 -0.92
C TRP A 277 -0.69 -14.06 -1.38
N SER A 278 -1.29 -15.09 -0.75
CA SER A 278 -2.56 -15.66 -1.23
C SER A 278 -3.80 -14.77 -1.04
N PHE A 279 -3.65 -13.61 -0.41
CA PHE A 279 -4.74 -12.65 -0.22
C PHE A 279 -4.59 -11.38 -1.07
N PHE A 280 -3.58 -11.34 -1.96
CA PHE A 280 -3.29 -10.14 -2.73
C PHE A 280 -4.10 -10.10 -4.05
N ALA A 281 -5.36 -9.68 -3.93
CA ALA A 281 -6.22 -9.28 -5.05
C ALA A 281 -7.10 -8.07 -4.61
N PRO A 282 -6.50 -6.98 -4.07
CA PRO A 282 -7.24 -5.93 -3.36
C PRO A 282 -8.22 -5.18 -4.26
N HIS A 283 -7.99 -5.16 -5.56
CA HIS A 283 -8.82 -4.48 -6.56
C HIS A 283 -10.07 -5.28 -6.96
N ASP A 284 -10.15 -6.58 -6.63
CA ASP A 284 -11.20 -7.48 -7.10
C ASP A 284 -11.71 -8.41 -5.98
N MET A 285 -11.90 -7.86 -4.77
CA MET A 285 -12.22 -8.63 -3.58
C MET A 285 -13.48 -9.49 -3.72
N ASP A 286 -14.54 -8.99 -4.35
CA ASP A 286 -15.79 -9.73 -4.47
C ASP A 286 -15.63 -11.00 -5.34
N ASN A 287 -14.94 -10.88 -6.48
CA ASN A 287 -14.64 -12.01 -7.33
C ASN A 287 -13.62 -12.96 -6.68
N PHE A 288 -12.59 -12.43 -6.02
CA PHE A 288 -11.65 -13.24 -5.27
C PHE A 288 -12.36 -14.09 -4.22
N ILE A 289 -13.21 -13.49 -3.38
CA ILE A 289 -13.99 -14.16 -2.35
C ILE A 289 -14.91 -15.21 -2.96
N SER A 290 -15.62 -14.87 -4.02
CA SER A 290 -16.49 -15.82 -4.72
C SER A 290 -15.69 -17.02 -5.24
N THR A 291 -14.52 -16.78 -5.84
CA THR A 291 -13.68 -17.84 -6.47
C THR A 291 -13.08 -18.79 -5.44
N ILE A 292 -12.69 -18.30 -4.25
CA ILE A 292 -12.15 -19.17 -3.20
C ILE A 292 -13.23 -20.00 -2.48
N GLY A 293 -14.52 -19.67 -2.64
CA GLY A 293 -15.63 -20.41 -2.03
C GLY A 293 -16.51 -19.60 -1.08
N GLY A 294 -16.41 -18.25 -1.11
CA GLY A 294 -17.27 -17.34 -0.39
C GLY A 294 -16.71 -16.86 0.95
N LYS A 295 -17.52 -16.07 1.65
CA LYS A 295 -17.13 -15.38 2.91
C LYS A 295 -16.64 -16.33 4.00
N LYS A 296 -17.28 -17.51 4.13
CA LYS A 296 -16.90 -18.49 5.15
C LYS A 296 -15.53 -19.10 4.88
N GLU A 297 -15.21 -19.32 3.61
CA GLU A 297 -13.88 -19.81 3.23
C GLU A 297 -12.83 -18.72 3.47
N LEU A 298 -13.10 -17.47 3.11
CA LEU A 298 -12.21 -16.34 3.44
C LEU A 298 -11.92 -16.29 4.94
N GLU A 299 -12.96 -16.37 5.80
CA GLU A 299 -12.81 -16.39 7.24
C GLU A 299 -11.92 -17.54 7.72
N THR A 300 -12.17 -18.76 7.21
CA THR A 300 -11.38 -19.95 7.56
C THR A 300 -9.91 -19.80 7.21
N ARG A 301 -9.63 -19.22 6.04
CA ARG A 301 -8.26 -18.98 5.57
C ARG A 301 -7.54 -17.89 6.35
N LEU A 302 -8.25 -16.82 6.70
CA LEU A 302 -7.71 -15.77 7.58
C LEU A 302 -7.44 -16.33 8.99
N ASP A 303 -8.37 -17.12 9.54
CA ASP A 303 -8.14 -17.81 10.82
C ASP A 303 -6.90 -18.71 10.75
N THR A 304 -6.74 -19.48 9.67
CA THR A 304 -5.57 -20.33 9.45
C THR A 304 -4.29 -19.50 9.38
N LEU A 305 -4.29 -18.38 8.62
CA LEU A 305 -3.15 -17.47 8.52
C LEU A 305 -2.66 -17.02 9.91
N PHE A 306 -3.58 -16.59 10.78
CA PHE A 306 -3.26 -16.02 12.08
C PHE A 306 -3.02 -17.05 13.20
N THR A 307 -3.36 -18.33 12.98
CA THR A 307 -3.28 -19.36 14.04
C THR A 307 -2.32 -20.52 13.73
N THR A 308 -1.87 -20.68 12.50
CA THR A 308 -0.89 -21.71 12.14
C THR A 308 0.48 -21.41 12.75
N SER A 309 1.39 -22.40 12.72
CA SER A 309 2.76 -22.22 13.23
C SER A 309 3.46 -21.03 12.55
N SER A 310 4.17 -20.23 13.33
CA SER A 310 5.03 -19.13 12.84
C SER A 310 6.36 -19.61 12.25
N GLN A 311 6.58 -20.93 12.15
CA GLN A 311 7.76 -21.47 11.51
C GLN A 311 7.71 -21.21 10.01
N VAL A 312 8.76 -20.58 9.48
CA VAL A 312 9.02 -20.42 8.05
C VAL A 312 9.98 -21.53 7.63
N ASP A 313 9.67 -22.20 6.52
CA ASP A 313 10.50 -23.28 6.00
C ASP A 313 11.41 -22.74 4.88
N GLY A 314 12.62 -23.27 4.79
CA GLY A 314 13.65 -22.85 3.83
C GLY A 314 14.92 -22.39 4.52
N GLU A 315 16.07 -22.81 3.97
CA GLU A 315 17.41 -22.49 4.57
C GLU A 315 17.78 -21.02 4.35
N GLU A 316 17.27 -20.40 3.29
CA GLU A 316 17.53 -19.00 2.89
C GLU A 316 16.23 -18.19 2.90
N ALA A 317 15.40 -18.35 3.94
CA ALA A 317 14.18 -17.57 4.08
C ALA A 317 14.50 -16.07 4.16
N SER A 318 13.60 -15.23 3.59
CA SER A 318 13.79 -13.78 3.64
C SER A 318 13.82 -13.28 5.08
N GLY A 319 14.80 -12.43 5.39
CA GLY A 319 14.92 -11.75 6.67
C GLY A 319 13.80 -10.74 6.95
N ASP A 320 13.03 -10.37 5.91
CA ASP A 320 11.92 -9.43 6.01
C ASP A 320 10.65 -10.06 6.59
N ILE A 321 10.57 -11.40 6.64
CA ILE A 321 9.45 -12.13 7.26
C ILE A 321 9.57 -12.01 8.78
N THR A 322 9.17 -10.87 9.33
CA THR A 322 9.23 -10.54 10.77
C THR A 322 7.87 -10.14 11.32
N GLY A 323 7.75 -10.01 12.65
CA GLY A 323 6.48 -9.65 13.27
C GLY A 323 5.38 -10.68 13.02
N LEU A 324 5.71 -11.96 13.22
CA LEU A 324 4.80 -13.06 12.90
C LEU A 324 3.70 -13.23 13.94
N ILE A 325 2.46 -13.36 13.45
CA ILE A 325 1.30 -13.90 14.17
C ILE A 325 0.75 -15.04 13.30
N GLY A 326 1.05 -16.28 13.64
CA GLY A 326 0.90 -17.39 12.70
C GLY A 326 1.82 -17.18 11.49
N GLN A 327 1.26 -17.15 10.30
CA GLN A 327 1.99 -16.80 9.07
C GLN A 327 1.69 -15.37 8.57
N TYR A 328 0.93 -14.56 9.30
CA TYR A 328 0.85 -13.12 9.08
C TYR A 328 2.18 -12.48 9.49
N ALA A 329 2.82 -11.75 8.60
CA ALA A 329 4.12 -11.12 8.82
C ALA A 329 3.97 -9.60 8.75
N HIS A 330 3.83 -8.93 9.91
CA HIS A 330 3.59 -7.48 9.94
C HIS A 330 4.81 -6.67 9.49
N GLY A 331 6.00 -7.17 9.74
CA GLY A 331 7.25 -6.49 9.38
C GLY A 331 7.52 -6.44 7.87
N ASN A 332 6.62 -6.99 7.03
CA ASN A 332 6.68 -6.84 5.58
C ASN A 332 5.31 -6.48 5.00
N GLU A 333 5.28 -5.55 4.08
CA GLU A 333 4.11 -4.79 3.62
C GLU A 333 3.03 -5.61 2.89
N PRO A 334 3.32 -6.70 2.18
CA PRO A 334 2.28 -7.54 1.57
C PRO A 334 1.20 -8.01 2.53
N SER A 335 1.50 -8.07 3.84
CA SER A 335 0.55 -8.50 4.88
C SER A 335 -0.39 -7.39 5.38
N HIS A 336 -0.07 -6.13 5.18
CA HIS A 336 -0.68 -4.97 5.86
C HIS A 336 -2.20 -4.86 5.73
N HIS A 337 -2.80 -5.34 4.65
CA HIS A 337 -4.24 -5.29 4.41
C HIS A 337 -5.02 -6.46 5.03
N MET A 338 -4.35 -7.58 5.39
CA MET A 338 -5.01 -8.86 5.64
C MET A 338 -5.92 -8.86 6.87
N ALA A 339 -5.54 -8.17 7.97
CA ALA A 339 -6.38 -8.08 9.16
C ALA A 339 -7.71 -7.37 8.88
N TYR A 340 -7.74 -6.47 7.93
CA TYR A 340 -8.93 -5.76 7.51
C TYR A 340 -9.88 -6.61 6.65
N LEU A 341 -9.41 -7.69 6.04
CA LEU A 341 -10.23 -8.55 5.18
C LEU A 341 -11.35 -9.28 5.94
N TYR A 342 -11.28 -9.35 7.27
CA TYR A 342 -12.39 -9.84 8.08
C TYR A 342 -13.66 -8.99 7.91
N ASN A 343 -13.57 -7.75 7.46
CA ASN A 343 -14.75 -6.91 7.17
C ASN A 343 -15.56 -7.40 5.96
N TRP A 344 -15.02 -8.30 5.15
CA TRP A 344 -15.75 -9.01 4.08
C TRP A 344 -16.32 -10.36 4.53
N THR A 345 -16.19 -10.70 5.80
CA THR A 345 -16.74 -11.92 6.41
C THR A 345 -17.93 -11.59 7.33
N ASP A 346 -18.51 -12.61 7.93
CA ASP A 346 -19.57 -12.44 8.93
C ASP A 346 -18.99 -12.26 10.36
N SER A 347 -17.67 -12.12 10.48
CA SER A 347 -16.95 -12.03 11.76
C SER A 347 -15.94 -10.85 11.77
N PRO A 348 -16.37 -9.59 11.51
CA PRO A 348 -15.47 -8.43 11.45
C PRO A 348 -14.74 -8.18 12.79
N TRP A 349 -15.31 -8.60 13.90
CA TRP A 349 -14.72 -8.50 15.23
C TRP A 349 -13.37 -9.24 15.35
N LYS A 350 -13.13 -10.30 14.58
CA LYS A 350 -11.84 -10.99 14.54
C LYS A 350 -10.74 -10.08 13.97
N GLY A 351 -11.06 -9.29 12.95
CA GLY A 351 -10.14 -8.27 12.42
C GLY A 351 -9.78 -7.23 13.46
N GLN A 352 -10.75 -6.79 14.27
CA GLN A 352 -10.51 -5.83 15.35
C GLN A 352 -9.59 -6.40 16.44
N GLU A 353 -9.69 -7.69 16.76
CA GLU A 353 -8.74 -8.38 17.65
C GLU A 353 -7.33 -8.42 17.08
N ARG A 354 -7.21 -8.73 15.79
CA ARG A 354 -5.89 -8.79 15.13
C ARG A 354 -5.24 -7.41 15.02
N LEU A 355 -6.01 -6.37 14.68
CA LEU A 355 -5.52 -5.00 14.65
C LEU A 355 -5.06 -4.52 16.04
N ASP A 356 -5.83 -4.81 17.09
CA ASP A 356 -5.42 -4.53 18.46
C ASP A 356 -4.10 -5.24 18.82
N GLN A 357 -4.01 -6.55 18.52
CA GLN A 357 -2.81 -7.36 18.76
C GLN A 357 -1.58 -6.82 18.00
N ILE A 358 -1.74 -6.45 16.74
CA ILE A 358 -0.65 -5.92 15.91
C ILE A 358 -0.15 -4.58 16.47
N MET A 359 -1.05 -3.63 16.73
CA MET A 359 -0.68 -2.31 17.22
C MET A 359 -0.07 -2.35 18.63
N GLN A 360 -0.50 -3.28 19.49
CA GLN A 360 0.06 -3.43 20.83
C GLN A 360 1.45 -4.10 20.83
N ASN A 361 1.64 -5.08 19.95
CA ASN A 361 2.85 -5.91 19.97
C ASN A 361 4.00 -5.34 19.16
N PHE A 362 3.70 -4.64 18.04
CA PHE A 362 4.69 -4.29 17.03
C PHE A 362 4.96 -2.78 16.93
N TYR A 363 4.27 -1.97 17.76
CA TYR A 363 4.50 -0.53 17.87
C TYR A 363 4.65 -0.15 19.34
N THR A 364 5.88 -0.05 19.80
CA THR A 364 6.20 0.20 21.21
C THR A 364 6.90 1.55 21.38
N ASN A 365 6.82 2.10 22.60
CA ASN A 365 7.53 3.32 22.97
C ASN A 365 9.00 3.00 23.34
N ALA A 366 9.79 2.56 22.35
CA ALA A 366 11.20 2.22 22.49
C ALA A 366 11.96 2.59 21.20
N PRO A 367 13.29 2.74 21.23
CA PRO A 367 14.10 3.04 20.03
C PRO A 367 13.94 2.01 18.91
N ASP A 368 13.71 0.75 19.26
CA ASP A 368 13.44 -0.39 18.38
C ASP A 368 11.94 -0.72 18.32
N GLY A 369 11.10 0.29 18.47
CA GLY A 369 9.66 0.15 18.70
C GLY A 369 8.82 -0.20 17.46
N ILE A 370 9.40 -0.29 16.27
CA ILE A 370 8.75 -0.71 15.03
C ILE A 370 9.35 -2.03 14.58
N ILE A 371 8.53 -3.04 14.32
CA ILE A 371 8.99 -4.32 13.79
C ILE A 371 9.30 -4.20 12.29
N GLY A 372 10.36 -4.84 11.80
CA GLY A 372 10.78 -4.78 10.40
C GLY A 372 11.45 -3.46 10.03
N ASN A 373 11.53 -3.19 8.73
CA ASN A 373 12.02 -1.93 8.20
C ASN A 373 10.91 -0.86 8.24
N GLU A 374 11.28 0.41 8.34
CA GLU A 374 10.30 1.51 8.39
C GLU A 374 9.74 1.87 7.00
N ASP A 375 10.57 1.66 5.97
CA ASP A 375 10.27 1.82 4.54
C ASP A 375 9.65 3.16 4.16
N CYS A 376 10.43 4.20 4.43
CA CYS A 376 10.15 5.57 4.00
C CYS A 376 8.78 6.09 4.46
N GLY A 377 8.36 5.71 5.67
CA GLY A 377 7.11 6.17 6.26
C GLY A 377 5.94 5.19 6.15
N GLN A 378 6.12 4.03 5.50
CA GLN A 378 5.03 3.08 5.29
C GLN A 378 4.54 2.43 6.59
N MET A 379 5.47 1.88 7.39
CA MET A 379 5.11 1.22 8.65
C MET A 379 4.43 2.21 9.62
N SER A 380 4.98 3.42 9.69
CA SER A 380 4.42 4.50 10.50
C SER A 380 3.06 4.98 9.99
N ALA A 381 2.87 5.11 8.67
CA ALA A 381 1.58 5.49 8.10
C ALA A 381 0.50 4.43 8.33
N TRP A 382 0.87 3.14 8.27
CA TRP A 382 -0.04 2.06 8.62
C TRP A 382 -0.54 2.20 10.07
N TYR A 383 0.40 2.46 11.01
CA TYR A 383 0.04 2.68 12.41
C TYR A 383 -0.85 3.92 12.59
N VAL A 384 -0.51 5.05 11.97
CA VAL A 384 -1.31 6.30 12.06
C VAL A 384 -2.73 6.06 11.58
N MET A 385 -2.91 5.46 10.39
CA MET A 385 -4.24 5.18 9.84
C MET A 385 -5.00 4.17 10.70
N SER A 386 -4.35 3.10 11.13
CA SER A 386 -4.97 2.06 11.96
C SER A 386 -5.36 2.59 13.35
N ALA A 387 -4.51 3.43 13.96
CA ALA A 387 -4.82 4.07 15.25
C ALA A 387 -6.00 5.05 15.16
N LEU A 388 -6.20 5.67 13.98
CA LEU A 388 -7.38 6.50 13.67
C LEU A 388 -8.64 5.64 13.40
N GLY A 389 -8.49 4.33 13.18
CA GLY A 389 -9.57 3.40 12.97
C GLY A 389 -10.01 3.19 11.52
N PHE A 390 -9.18 3.51 10.53
CA PHE A 390 -9.47 3.24 9.12
C PHE A 390 -8.21 2.91 8.31
N TYR A 391 -8.37 2.19 7.18
CA TYR A 391 -7.29 1.81 6.28
C TYR A 391 -7.82 1.65 4.85
N GLN A 392 -6.99 1.94 3.84
CA GLN A 392 -7.33 1.75 2.43
C GLN A 392 -6.64 0.50 1.89
N ILE A 393 -7.38 -0.58 1.64
CA ILE A 393 -6.77 -1.85 1.18
C ILE A 393 -6.36 -1.84 -0.29
N ALA A 394 -7.01 -1.00 -1.10
CA ALA A 394 -6.79 -0.91 -2.54
C ALA A 394 -6.70 0.57 -2.97
N PRO A 395 -5.53 1.21 -2.92
CA PRO A 395 -5.35 2.54 -3.52
C PRO A 395 -5.83 2.57 -4.98
N GLY A 396 -6.53 3.65 -5.34
CA GLY A 396 -7.30 3.71 -6.58
C GLY A 396 -8.79 3.38 -6.39
N ILE A 397 -9.19 2.70 -5.31
CA ILE A 397 -10.57 2.65 -4.82
C ILE A 397 -10.66 3.65 -3.65
N PRO A 398 -11.34 4.80 -3.77
CA PRO A 398 -11.34 5.84 -2.76
C PRO A 398 -12.29 5.49 -1.58
N VAL A 399 -12.09 4.32 -1.00
CA VAL A 399 -12.87 3.76 0.11
C VAL A 399 -11.91 3.25 1.18
N TYR A 400 -12.24 3.53 2.42
CA TYR A 400 -11.51 3.06 3.60
C TYR A 400 -12.35 2.05 4.36
N THR A 401 -11.72 0.97 4.80
CA THR A 401 -12.30 -0.01 5.71
C THR A 401 -12.02 0.39 7.15
N LEU A 402 -13.01 0.23 8.02
CA LEU A 402 -12.92 0.62 9.43
C LEU A 402 -12.39 -0.54 10.27
N GLY A 403 -11.55 -0.19 11.26
CA GLY A 403 -10.95 -1.12 12.19
C GLY A 403 -10.95 -0.58 13.62
N ARG A 404 -10.30 -1.27 14.53
CA ARG A 404 -10.19 -0.88 15.94
C ARG A 404 -9.34 0.39 16.09
N PRO A 405 -9.95 1.53 16.53
CA PRO A 405 -9.18 2.75 16.82
C PRO A 405 -8.45 2.66 18.15
N MET A 406 -7.24 3.25 18.24
CA MET A 406 -6.44 3.30 19.48
C MET A 406 -6.60 4.60 20.26
N ILE A 407 -7.07 5.64 19.60
CA ILE A 407 -7.22 6.99 20.16
C ILE A 407 -8.61 7.17 20.81
N ASP A 408 -8.76 8.19 21.66
CA ASP A 408 -10.08 8.57 22.18
C ASP A 408 -10.76 9.63 21.29
N LYS A 409 -9.93 10.52 20.69
CA LYS A 409 -10.41 11.53 19.75
C LYS A 409 -9.31 11.92 18.78
N ALA A 410 -9.71 12.27 17.54
CA ALA A 410 -8.84 12.96 16.59
C ALA A 410 -9.57 14.11 15.90
N LEU A 411 -8.79 15.14 15.56
CA LEU A 411 -9.20 16.24 14.70
C LEU A 411 -8.24 16.25 13.50
N ILE A 412 -8.75 15.99 12.32
CA ILE A 412 -7.98 15.96 11.08
C ILE A 412 -8.35 17.19 10.26
N HIS A 413 -7.36 18.02 9.92
CA HIS A 413 -7.56 19.16 9.04
C HIS A 413 -7.67 18.67 7.60
N VAL A 414 -8.82 18.86 6.97
CA VAL A 414 -9.14 18.44 5.61
C VAL A 414 -9.67 19.59 4.77
N LYS A 415 -9.79 19.41 3.45
CA LYS A 415 -10.25 20.44 2.52
C LYS A 415 -11.57 21.10 2.95
N GLY A 416 -12.53 20.33 3.47
CA GLY A 416 -13.84 20.80 3.90
C GLY A 416 -13.91 21.32 5.34
N GLY A 417 -12.79 21.42 6.05
CA GLY A 417 -12.71 21.91 7.44
C GLY A 417 -12.05 20.89 8.37
N ILE A 418 -12.76 20.42 9.38
CA ILE A 418 -12.27 19.42 10.33
C ILE A 418 -13.09 18.13 10.17
N PHE A 419 -12.39 17.00 10.04
CA PHE A 419 -12.97 15.69 10.23
C PHE A 419 -12.64 15.21 11.64
N GLU A 420 -13.67 15.10 12.49
CA GLU A 420 -13.55 14.64 13.87
C GLU A 420 -13.77 13.13 13.92
N ILE A 421 -12.87 12.42 14.59
CA ILE A 421 -13.06 11.03 15.02
C ILE A 421 -13.27 11.04 16.53
N LEU A 422 -14.34 10.45 17.01
CA LEU A 422 -14.64 10.30 18.44
C LEU A 422 -14.85 8.83 18.75
N VAL A 423 -14.11 8.34 19.76
CA VAL A 423 -14.19 6.94 20.18
C VAL A 423 -14.73 6.89 21.61
N LYS A 424 -15.97 6.45 21.76
CA LYS A 424 -16.63 6.31 23.06
C LYS A 424 -16.35 4.93 23.66
N ASN A 425 -16.16 4.89 24.97
CA ASN A 425 -15.89 3.69 25.76
C ASN A 425 -14.59 2.97 25.34
N ASN A 426 -13.60 3.70 24.78
CA ASN A 426 -12.32 3.11 24.41
C ASN A 426 -11.56 2.63 25.65
N SER A 427 -11.08 1.40 25.63
CA SER A 427 -10.22 0.86 26.69
C SER A 427 -9.52 -0.42 26.21
N ALA A 428 -8.61 -0.97 27.01
CA ALA A 428 -7.94 -2.24 26.71
C ALA A 428 -8.92 -3.44 26.62
N VAL A 429 -10.05 -3.38 27.29
CA VAL A 429 -11.07 -4.45 27.24
C VAL A 429 -12.15 -4.19 26.20
N ASN A 430 -12.51 -2.93 25.96
CA ASN A 430 -13.51 -2.52 24.99
C ASN A 430 -12.84 -2.36 23.60
N LYS A 431 -12.46 -3.45 22.99
CA LYS A 431 -11.74 -3.46 21.72
C LYS A 431 -12.60 -3.73 20.49
N TYR A 432 -13.88 -4.05 20.70
CA TYR A 432 -14.81 -4.33 19.61
C TYR A 432 -15.66 -3.12 19.27
N ILE A 433 -15.95 -2.94 18.01
CA ILE A 433 -16.84 -1.90 17.51
C ILE A 433 -18.28 -2.38 17.70
N LYS A 434 -19.04 -1.70 18.56
CA LYS A 434 -20.47 -1.94 18.76
C LYS A 434 -21.29 -1.24 17.67
N GLU A 435 -20.94 -0.02 17.34
CA GLU A 435 -21.68 0.82 16.40
C GLU A 435 -20.74 1.89 15.85
N VAL A 436 -20.93 2.27 14.58
CA VAL A 436 -20.26 3.42 13.99
C VAL A 436 -21.30 4.38 13.45
N LYS A 437 -21.09 5.68 13.65
CA LYS A 437 -21.92 6.75 13.10
C LYS A 437 -21.08 7.70 12.26
N LEU A 438 -21.58 8.05 11.08
CA LEU A 438 -21.04 9.13 10.25
C LEU A 438 -22.05 10.28 10.25
N ASN A 439 -21.64 11.45 10.76
CA ASN A 439 -22.49 12.65 10.88
C ASN A 439 -23.83 12.36 11.58
N GLY A 440 -23.78 11.54 12.64
CA GLY A 440 -24.94 11.16 13.45
C GLY A 440 -25.81 10.03 12.89
N LYS A 441 -25.54 9.55 11.67
CA LYS A 441 -26.24 8.40 11.08
C LYS A 441 -25.45 7.12 11.28
N ILE A 442 -26.10 6.06 11.74
CA ILE A 442 -25.51 4.73 11.87
C ILE A 442 -25.08 4.25 10.48
N LEU A 443 -23.89 3.69 10.40
CA LEU A 443 -23.41 2.98 9.22
C LEU A 443 -23.79 1.51 9.28
N ASP A 444 -24.36 1.01 8.18
CA ASP A 444 -24.70 -0.40 8.03
C ASP A 444 -23.49 -1.28 7.67
N THR A 445 -22.38 -0.65 7.33
CA THR A 445 -21.13 -1.31 6.91
C THR A 445 -19.91 -0.67 7.57
N LEU A 446 -18.80 -1.39 7.60
CA LEU A 446 -17.52 -0.88 8.12
C LEU A 446 -16.68 -0.24 7.01
N PHE A 447 -17.30 0.62 6.19
CA PHE A 447 -16.64 1.32 5.09
C PHE A 447 -17.07 2.79 5.04
N ILE A 448 -16.11 3.68 4.70
CA ILE A 448 -16.37 5.10 4.44
C ILE A 448 -15.61 5.54 3.19
N SER A 449 -16.15 6.53 2.46
CA SER A 449 -15.48 7.06 1.27
C SER A 449 -14.46 8.14 1.60
N HIS A 450 -13.51 8.34 0.70
CA HIS A 450 -12.58 9.47 0.77
C HIS A 450 -13.33 10.80 0.83
N THR A 451 -14.41 10.91 0.05
CA THR A 451 -15.28 12.09 0.01
C THR A 451 -15.92 12.39 1.37
N ASP A 452 -16.29 11.36 2.14
CA ASP A 452 -16.85 11.54 3.49
C ASP A 452 -15.83 12.17 4.43
N ILE A 453 -14.55 11.79 4.30
CA ILE A 453 -13.47 12.35 5.13
C ILE A 453 -13.16 13.80 4.72
N ILE A 454 -12.91 14.05 3.43
CA ILE A 454 -12.42 15.36 2.97
C ILE A 454 -13.46 16.48 3.02
N LYS A 455 -14.75 16.15 3.12
CA LYS A 455 -15.82 17.13 3.36
C LYS A 455 -15.84 17.68 4.78
N GLY A 456 -15.10 17.04 5.69
CA GLY A 456 -15.22 17.30 7.11
C GLY A 456 -16.47 16.64 7.70
N GLY A 457 -16.63 16.76 9.01
CA GLY A 457 -17.75 16.13 9.73
C GLY A 457 -17.27 15.26 10.87
N LYS A 458 -18.06 14.24 11.23
CA LYS A 458 -17.78 13.43 12.41
C LYS A 458 -17.99 11.93 12.17
N LEU A 459 -16.95 11.15 12.48
CA LEU A 459 -17.00 9.70 12.59
C LEU A 459 -16.99 9.33 14.08
N GLU A 460 -18.01 8.60 14.55
CA GLU A 460 -18.12 8.22 15.94
C GLU A 460 -18.12 6.70 16.05
N PHE A 461 -17.16 6.16 16.82
CA PHE A 461 -17.10 4.76 17.21
C PHE A 461 -17.67 4.60 18.62
N ILE A 462 -18.49 3.58 18.83
CA ILE A 462 -18.97 3.14 20.15
C ILE A 462 -18.37 1.75 20.37
N MET A 463 -17.46 1.66 21.36
CA MET A 463 -16.74 0.44 21.67
C MET A 463 -17.43 -0.40 22.73
N THR A 464 -17.12 -1.71 22.73
CA THR A 464 -17.64 -2.71 23.69
C THR A 464 -16.60 -3.79 23.95
N ASP A 465 -16.77 -4.50 25.07
CA ASP A 465 -15.98 -5.67 25.46
C ASP A 465 -16.49 -6.99 24.86
N GLN A 466 -17.62 -6.96 24.16
CA GLN A 466 -18.22 -8.15 23.54
C GLN A 466 -18.11 -8.11 22.03
N PRO A 467 -17.68 -9.22 21.37
CA PRO A 467 -17.73 -9.36 19.93
C PRO A 467 -19.13 -9.09 19.36
N VAL A 468 -19.24 -8.24 18.36
CA VAL A 468 -20.50 -7.94 17.67
C VAL A 468 -20.51 -8.67 16.34
N LYS A 469 -21.54 -9.52 16.14
CA LYS A 469 -21.76 -10.31 14.93
C LYS A 469 -22.51 -9.52 13.88
#